data_debe4b368ea8318a7752520106d20de8
#
_entry.id   debe4b368ea8318a7752520106d20de8
#
_cell.length_a   1.000
_cell.length_b   1.000
_cell.length_c   1.000
_cell.angle_alpha   90.00
_cell.angle_beta   90.00
_cell.angle_gamma   90.00
#
_symmetry.space_group_name_H-M   'P 1'
#
loop_
_entity.id
_entity.type
_entity.pdbx_description
1 polymer ?
#
loop_
_entity_poly.entity_id
_entity_poly.type
_entity_poly.pdbx_seq_one_letter_code
_entity_poly.pdbx_strand_id
1 'polypeptide(L)'
;MNGEGGLYQRSDGRWFGAVVLGYDASGKPKRKTVSAKTKAEALQKLKDLQDKIDGGYSPPTKEETLTQLFDRWYCDILSTQVQQDARDNYKCIADCHIVPTLGRKKVAKLTVADVQHLLASKLSGGPDGDPRPLSVSTVRRIRSVLAQALEVCLVDGSLTRNVAALTSAPKAAGTEGRTLTHAQAKRLLKELEGHRLGALFIVMLSTGLRRGEALGLRWDDVDLRKRVVVVRRQLRRIGGQLITREVKGRKSGRSVDLPAPVVQLLKDHRTAQAAARTGSNGLWEESGFVFTTQYGSALDPRNVHRDFQTICVKAKLGKWHPHELRHSAASLMLAEGVPLQVVSDILGHSSIRITADVYGHVLQPQRREAARAMAGALWG
;
A
#
# COMPACT_ATOMS: atom_id res chain seq x y z
N MET A 1 -23.92 39.61 25.00
CA MET A 1 -25.09 38.70 24.83
C MET A 1 -25.49 38.70 23.37
N ASN A 2 -24.87 37.84 22.54
CA ASN A 2 -25.17 37.71 21.11
C ASN A 2 -25.21 36.23 20.78
N GLY A 3 -26.42 35.64 20.73
CA GLY A 3 -26.54 34.23 20.37
C GLY A 3 -27.93 33.60 20.51
N GLU A 4 -28.94 34.36 20.90
CA GLU A 4 -30.30 33.82 20.95
C GLU A 4 -30.90 33.78 19.54
N GLY A 5 -31.00 32.57 18.98
CA GLY A 5 -31.70 32.29 17.74
C GLY A 5 -33.18 32.64 17.89
N GLY A 6 -33.61 33.66 17.17
CA GLY A 6 -35.01 34.13 17.22
C GLY A 6 -35.97 33.03 16.79
N LEU A 7 -36.93 32.68 17.70
CA LEU A 7 -38.06 31.83 17.39
C LEU A 7 -39.21 32.71 16.90
N TYR A 8 -39.79 32.39 15.74
CA TYR A 8 -40.94 33.09 15.18
C TYR A 8 -41.92 32.09 14.55
N GLN A 9 -43.18 32.47 14.52
CA GLN A 9 -44.22 31.72 13.86
C GLN A 9 -44.49 32.28 12.46
N ARG A 10 -44.53 31.41 11.46
CA ARG A 10 -44.91 31.80 10.09
C ARG A 10 -46.43 31.83 9.93
N SER A 11 -46.89 32.44 8.83
CA SER A 11 -48.31 32.51 8.45
C SER A 11 -48.93 31.10 8.23
N ASP A 12 -48.14 30.05 8.00
CA ASP A 12 -48.56 28.68 7.90
C ASP A 12 -48.76 27.98 9.27
N GLY A 13 -48.64 28.72 10.38
CA GLY A 13 -48.79 28.22 11.74
C GLY A 13 -47.59 27.47 12.30
N ARG A 14 -46.53 27.26 11.53
CA ARG A 14 -45.31 26.55 11.99
C ARG A 14 -44.35 27.50 12.69
N TRP A 15 -43.69 26.96 13.72
CA TRP A 15 -42.63 27.65 14.45
C TRP A 15 -41.29 27.39 13.79
N PHE A 16 -40.52 28.48 13.60
CA PHE A 16 -39.19 28.47 13.01
C PHE A 16 -38.17 29.07 13.97
N GLY A 17 -37.00 28.47 14.04
CA GLY A 17 -35.84 29.00 14.74
C GLY A 17 -34.60 28.92 13.85
N ALA A 18 -33.62 29.81 14.07
CA ALA A 18 -32.37 29.80 13.32
C ALA A 18 -31.17 29.98 14.26
N VAL A 19 -30.13 29.19 14.03
CA VAL A 19 -28.82 29.30 14.69
C VAL A 19 -27.81 29.79 13.66
N VAL A 20 -26.95 30.74 14.04
CA VAL A 20 -25.83 31.20 13.22
C VAL A 20 -24.68 30.21 13.35
N LEU A 21 -24.22 29.66 12.23
CA LEU A 21 -23.15 28.68 12.15
C LEU A 21 -21.77 29.31 11.94
N GLY A 22 -21.70 30.59 11.69
CA GLY A 22 -20.50 31.34 11.33
C GLY A 22 -20.80 32.32 10.22
N TYR A 23 -19.76 32.90 9.64
CA TYR A 23 -19.87 33.91 8.58
C TYR A 23 -19.17 33.36 7.31
N ASP A 24 -19.64 33.73 6.13
CA ASP A 24 -18.98 33.45 4.87
C ASP A 24 -17.82 34.43 4.61
N ALA A 25 -17.06 34.22 3.52
CA ALA A 25 -15.94 35.08 3.14
C ALA A 25 -16.37 36.57 2.87
N SER A 26 -17.66 36.83 2.68
CA SER A 26 -18.24 38.16 2.50
C SER A 26 -18.82 38.77 3.79
N GLY A 27 -18.64 38.10 4.94
CA GLY A 27 -19.14 38.53 6.24
C GLY A 27 -20.64 38.27 6.46
N LYS A 28 -21.34 37.55 5.58
CA LYS A 28 -22.75 37.19 5.77
C LYS A 28 -22.90 35.98 6.70
N PRO A 29 -23.85 36.02 7.69
CA PRO A 29 -24.07 34.93 8.61
C PRO A 29 -24.67 33.72 7.91
N LYS A 30 -23.98 32.58 8.00
CA LYS A 30 -24.53 31.27 7.62
C LYS A 30 -25.48 30.81 8.71
N ARG A 31 -26.76 30.63 8.38
CA ARG A 31 -27.79 30.23 9.33
C ARG A 31 -28.35 28.86 9.01
N LYS A 32 -28.61 28.06 10.05
CA LYS A 32 -29.39 26.82 9.92
C LYS A 32 -30.72 27.00 10.62
N THR A 33 -31.81 26.69 9.90
CA THR A 33 -33.17 26.83 10.40
C THR A 33 -33.73 25.49 10.85
N VAL A 34 -34.47 25.45 11.92
CA VAL A 34 -35.30 24.36 12.37
C VAL A 34 -36.77 24.73 12.28
N SER A 35 -37.67 23.78 12.04
CA SER A 35 -39.11 24.03 12.04
C SER A 35 -39.86 22.92 12.78
N ALA A 36 -40.94 23.30 13.45
CA ALA A 36 -41.83 22.37 14.16
C ALA A 36 -43.28 22.88 14.17
N LYS A 37 -44.19 22.00 14.52
CA LYS A 37 -45.61 22.33 14.64
C LYS A 37 -45.93 23.11 15.92
N THR A 38 -45.16 22.88 16.98
CA THR A 38 -45.32 23.55 18.27
C THR A 38 -44.10 24.34 18.67
N LYS A 39 -44.27 25.36 19.50
CA LYS A 39 -43.22 26.22 20.04
C LYS A 39 -42.20 25.38 20.85
N ALA A 40 -42.70 24.43 21.67
CA ALA A 40 -41.87 23.61 22.51
C ALA A 40 -40.95 22.70 21.70
N GLU A 41 -41.48 22.03 20.65
CA GLU A 41 -40.68 21.21 19.74
C GLU A 41 -39.62 22.01 18.98
N ALA A 42 -39.98 23.23 18.56
CA ALA A 42 -39.04 24.13 17.86
C ALA A 42 -37.89 24.55 18.78
N LEU A 43 -38.20 24.84 20.04
CA LEU A 43 -37.22 25.21 21.06
C LEU A 43 -36.30 24.04 21.39
N GLN A 44 -36.85 22.83 21.55
CA GLN A 44 -36.05 21.60 21.80
C GLN A 44 -35.11 21.32 20.63
N LYS A 45 -35.58 21.34 19.38
CA LYS A 45 -34.77 21.17 18.19
C LYS A 45 -33.68 22.24 18.04
N LEU A 46 -33.97 23.47 18.46
CA LEU A 46 -32.99 24.55 18.43
C LEU A 46 -31.90 24.30 19.47
N LYS A 47 -32.27 23.89 20.68
CA LYS A 47 -31.33 23.56 21.75
C LYS A 47 -30.47 22.34 21.38
N ASP A 48 -31.06 21.25 20.87
CA ASP A 48 -30.33 20.09 20.38
C ASP A 48 -29.34 20.43 19.27
N LEU A 49 -29.70 21.43 18.42
CA LEU A 49 -28.79 21.90 17.36
C LEU A 49 -27.67 22.77 17.93
N GLN A 50 -27.99 23.63 18.92
CA GLN A 50 -26.99 24.45 19.62
C GLN A 50 -25.99 23.57 20.36
N ASP A 51 -26.44 22.59 21.16
CA ASP A 51 -25.61 21.66 21.90
C ASP A 51 -24.67 20.87 20.97
N LYS A 52 -25.15 20.50 19.78
CA LYS A 52 -24.33 19.87 18.75
C LYS A 52 -23.24 20.81 18.19
N ILE A 53 -23.59 22.07 17.96
CA ILE A 53 -22.65 23.09 17.44
C ILE A 53 -21.58 23.39 18.49
N ASP A 54 -21.99 23.54 19.76
CA ASP A 54 -21.09 23.79 20.88
C ASP A 54 -20.16 22.60 21.14
N GLY A 55 -20.62 21.38 20.79
CA GLY A 55 -19.83 20.16 20.74
C GLY A 55 -18.91 20.01 19.50
N GLY A 56 -18.75 21.07 18.69
CA GLY A 56 -17.87 21.08 17.51
C GLY A 56 -18.53 20.58 16.21
N TYR A 57 -19.85 20.37 16.21
CA TYR A 57 -20.57 20.01 15.00
C TYR A 57 -20.64 21.21 14.03
N SER A 58 -19.87 21.14 12.96
CA SER A 58 -20.06 21.99 11.79
C SER A 58 -21.05 21.29 10.85
N PRO A 59 -22.28 21.83 10.64
CA PRO A 59 -23.20 21.17 9.73
C PRO A 59 -22.59 21.10 8.35
N PRO A 60 -22.75 19.97 7.63
CA PRO A 60 -22.19 19.80 6.30
C PRO A 60 -22.60 20.98 5.45
N THR A 61 -21.68 21.57 4.73
CA THR A 61 -21.99 22.37 3.56
C THR A 61 -22.88 21.46 2.72
N LYS A 62 -24.18 21.73 2.68
CA LYS A 62 -25.26 20.85 2.19
C LYS A 62 -25.06 20.34 0.77
N GLU A 63 -23.95 20.68 0.14
CA GLU A 63 -23.74 20.60 -1.28
C GLU A 63 -22.42 19.94 -1.71
N GLU A 64 -21.46 19.65 -0.79
CA GLU A 64 -20.19 19.04 -1.16
C GLU A 64 -20.43 17.67 -1.85
N THR A 65 -19.98 17.55 -3.08
CA THR A 65 -19.99 16.29 -3.82
C THR A 65 -18.82 15.42 -3.40
N LEU A 66 -18.89 14.12 -3.70
CA LEU A 66 -17.79 13.20 -3.38
C LEU A 66 -16.51 13.58 -4.16
N THR A 67 -16.61 14.11 -5.38
CA THR A 67 -15.46 14.63 -6.13
C THR A 67 -14.79 15.77 -5.36
N GLN A 68 -15.56 16.78 -4.91
CA GLN A 68 -15.03 17.91 -4.14
C GLN A 68 -14.39 17.47 -2.83
N LEU A 69 -14.97 16.49 -2.14
CA LEU A 69 -14.35 15.88 -0.96
C LEU A 69 -12.99 15.27 -1.29
N PHE A 70 -12.88 14.49 -2.39
CA PHE A 70 -11.60 13.89 -2.77
C PHE A 70 -10.55 14.95 -3.12
N ASP A 71 -10.94 16.03 -3.82
CA ASP A 71 -10.03 17.13 -4.14
C ASP A 71 -9.51 17.80 -2.87
N ARG A 72 -10.40 18.14 -1.92
CA ARG A 72 -10.04 18.70 -0.61
C ARG A 72 -9.15 17.75 0.18
N TRP A 73 -9.52 16.47 0.26
CA TRP A 73 -8.73 15.46 0.96
C TRP A 73 -7.33 15.31 0.37
N TYR A 74 -7.22 15.29 -0.96
CA TYR A 74 -5.94 15.19 -1.65
C TYR A 74 -5.05 16.43 -1.45
N CYS A 75 -5.61 17.62 -1.60
CA CYS A 75 -4.86 18.88 -1.55
C CYS A 75 -4.50 19.29 -0.13
N ASP A 76 -5.45 19.24 0.80
CA ASP A 76 -5.29 19.85 2.11
C ASP A 76 -4.79 18.85 3.17
N ILE A 77 -5.26 17.61 3.11
CA ILE A 77 -5.01 16.63 4.18
C ILE A 77 -3.88 15.69 3.81
N LEU A 78 -3.98 14.99 2.67
CA LEU A 78 -2.94 14.05 2.28
C LEU A 78 -1.60 14.72 1.98
N SER A 79 -1.61 16.00 1.62
CA SER A 79 -0.37 16.77 1.36
C SER A 79 0.54 16.85 2.57
N THR A 80 -0.01 16.89 3.76
CA THR A 80 0.72 16.99 5.03
C THR A 80 1.00 15.64 5.70
N GLN A 81 0.19 14.61 5.40
CA GLN A 81 0.22 13.35 6.12
C GLN A 81 0.99 12.24 5.41
N VAL A 82 0.98 12.22 4.06
CA VAL A 82 1.56 11.13 3.29
C VAL A 82 2.47 11.60 2.17
N GLN A 83 3.39 10.74 1.77
CA GLN A 83 4.29 11.02 0.66
C GLN A 83 3.57 11.03 -0.69
N GLN A 84 4.17 11.73 -1.65
CA GLN A 84 3.60 11.96 -2.98
C GLN A 84 3.15 10.67 -3.69
N ASP A 85 3.95 9.60 -3.64
CA ASP A 85 3.60 8.32 -4.28
C ASP A 85 2.38 7.63 -3.65
N ALA A 86 2.18 7.80 -2.34
CA ALA A 86 0.96 7.31 -1.68
C ALA A 86 -0.25 8.18 -2.06
N ARG A 87 -0.07 9.51 -2.12
CA ARG A 87 -1.09 10.44 -2.59
C ARG A 87 -1.55 10.12 -4.00
N ASP A 88 -0.58 9.94 -4.93
CA ASP A 88 -0.88 9.61 -6.33
C ASP A 88 -1.65 8.29 -6.46
N ASN A 89 -1.32 7.32 -5.60
CA ASN A 89 -2.05 6.06 -5.55
C ASN A 89 -3.49 6.23 -5.05
N TYR A 90 -3.71 7.03 -4.00
CA TYR A 90 -5.06 7.35 -3.51
C TYR A 90 -5.86 8.09 -4.58
N LYS A 91 -5.24 9.08 -5.24
CA LYS A 91 -5.85 9.83 -6.33
C LYS A 91 -6.23 8.91 -7.49
N CYS A 92 -5.32 8.04 -7.94
CA CYS A 92 -5.58 7.09 -9.00
C CYS A 92 -6.77 6.17 -8.68
N ILE A 93 -6.86 5.67 -7.44
CA ILE A 93 -7.99 4.82 -7.02
C ILE A 93 -9.29 5.62 -7.01
N ALA A 94 -9.28 6.85 -6.50
CA ALA A 94 -10.46 7.70 -6.50
C ALA A 94 -10.93 8.02 -7.91
N ASP A 95 -10.04 8.51 -8.77
CA ASP A 95 -10.35 8.97 -10.13
C ASP A 95 -10.77 7.83 -11.05
N CYS A 96 -10.11 6.66 -10.95
CA CYS A 96 -10.41 5.54 -11.83
C CYS A 96 -11.62 4.71 -11.38
N HIS A 97 -11.88 4.62 -10.07
CA HIS A 97 -12.84 3.64 -9.58
C HIS A 97 -14.02 4.19 -8.79
N ILE A 98 -13.89 5.36 -8.15
CA ILE A 98 -14.93 5.91 -7.26
C ILE A 98 -15.65 7.09 -7.93
N VAL A 99 -14.90 8.07 -8.37
CA VAL A 99 -15.43 9.32 -8.96
C VAL A 99 -16.32 9.07 -10.18
N PRO A 100 -16.00 8.15 -11.11
CA PRO A 100 -16.87 7.91 -12.28
C PRO A 100 -18.29 7.49 -11.91
N THR A 101 -18.45 6.74 -10.82
CA THR A 101 -19.75 6.20 -10.40
C THR A 101 -20.44 7.08 -9.33
N LEU A 102 -19.69 7.53 -8.32
CA LEU A 102 -20.26 8.20 -7.15
C LEU A 102 -19.88 9.70 -7.04
N GLY A 103 -18.97 10.19 -7.87
CA GLY A 103 -18.38 11.52 -7.73
C GLY A 103 -19.37 12.67 -7.69
N ARG A 104 -20.46 12.60 -8.47
CA ARG A 104 -21.52 13.62 -8.50
C ARG A 104 -22.48 13.56 -7.32
N LYS A 105 -22.44 12.47 -6.54
CA LYS A 105 -23.33 12.30 -5.40
C LYS A 105 -22.90 13.18 -4.24
N LYS A 106 -23.87 13.85 -3.61
CA LYS A 106 -23.60 14.65 -2.39
C LYS A 106 -23.17 13.73 -1.26
N VAL A 107 -22.11 14.08 -0.56
CA VAL A 107 -21.54 13.28 0.55
C VAL A 107 -22.60 12.97 1.60
N ALA A 108 -23.43 13.96 1.97
CA ALA A 108 -24.52 13.79 2.94
C ALA A 108 -25.64 12.83 2.47
N LYS A 109 -25.73 12.54 1.17
CA LYS A 109 -26.73 11.61 0.59
C LYS A 109 -26.16 10.24 0.23
N LEU A 110 -24.87 10.01 0.51
CA LEU A 110 -24.25 8.72 0.23
C LEU A 110 -24.77 7.67 1.21
N THR A 111 -25.14 6.50 0.69
CA THR A 111 -25.72 5.40 1.47
C THR A 111 -24.82 4.17 1.47
N VAL A 112 -25.03 3.26 2.42
CA VAL A 112 -24.33 1.96 2.44
C VAL A 112 -24.63 1.17 1.15
N ALA A 113 -25.88 1.25 0.65
CA ALA A 113 -26.28 0.58 -0.59
C ALA A 113 -25.50 1.07 -1.82
N ASP A 114 -25.21 2.37 -1.91
CA ASP A 114 -24.40 2.92 -3.01
C ASP A 114 -22.98 2.36 -2.99
N VAL A 115 -22.38 2.28 -1.80
CA VAL A 115 -21.02 1.74 -1.65
C VAL A 115 -21.02 0.23 -1.95
N GLN A 116 -22.03 -0.52 -1.47
CA GLN A 116 -22.15 -1.94 -1.79
C GLN A 116 -22.30 -2.18 -3.30
N HIS A 117 -23.13 -1.38 -3.97
CA HIS A 117 -23.33 -1.46 -5.42
C HIS A 117 -22.01 -1.19 -6.17
N LEU A 118 -21.28 -0.13 -5.79
CA LEU A 118 -19.96 0.16 -6.35
C LEU A 118 -19.01 -1.03 -6.20
N LEU A 119 -18.90 -1.61 -5.01
CA LEU A 119 -17.97 -2.72 -4.76
C LEU A 119 -18.38 -3.99 -5.52
N ALA A 120 -19.68 -4.27 -5.60
CA ALA A 120 -20.22 -5.42 -6.35
C ALA A 120 -19.97 -5.27 -7.86
N SER A 121 -20.23 -4.09 -8.44
CA SER A 121 -19.97 -3.83 -9.87
C SER A 121 -18.50 -3.97 -10.23
N LYS A 122 -17.59 -3.54 -9.32
CA LYS A 122 -16.13 -3.71 -9.54
C LYS A 122 -15.67 -5.17 -9.43
N LEU A 123 -16.36 -6.00 -8.65
CA LEU A 123 -16.05 -7.44 -8.57
C LEU A 123 -16.58 -8.24 -9.75
N SER A 124 -17.78 -7.93 -10.22
CA SER A 124 -18.41 -8.70 -11.32
C SER A 124 -17.92 -8.28 -12.71
N GLY A 125 -17.34 -7.07 -12.82
CA GLY A 125 -17.21 -6.40 -14.09
C GLY A 125 -18.61 -6.03 -14.59
N GLY A 126 -18.96 -4.77 -14.67
CA GLY A 126 -20.30 -4.34 -15.02
C GLY A 126 -20.30 -3.24 -16.08
N PRO A 127 -21.48 -2.87 -16.58
CA PRO A 127 -21.65 -1.83 -17.58
C PRO A 127 -21.17 -0.44 -17.14
N ASP A 128 -20.91 -0.24 -15.84
CA ASP A 128 -20.55 1.05 -15.25
C ASP A 128 -19.04 1.41 -15.35
N GLY A 129 -18.31 0.85 -16.32
CA GLY A 129 -17.02 1.40 -16.72
C GLY A 129 -15.77 0.54 -16.56
N ASP A 130 -15.80 -0.58 -15.86
CA ASP A 130 -14.69 -1.54 -15.86
C ASP A 130 -15.08 -2.79 -16.66
N PRO A 131 -14.53 -2.98 -17.88
CA PRO A 131 -14.85 -4.14 -18.70
C PRO A 131 -14.29 -5.46 -18.12
N ARG A 132 -13.49 -5.37 -17.05
CA ARG A 132 -12.86 -6.55 -16.42
C ARG A 132 -13.10 -6.55 -14.91
N PRO A 133 -13.46 -7.71 -14.33
CA PRO A 133 -13.54 -7.87 -12.88
C PRO A 133 -12.24 -7.48 -12.19
N LEU A 134 -12.33 -6.72 -11.12
CA LEU A 134 -11.18 -6.38 -10.30
C LEU A 134 -10.93 -7.46 -9.24
N SER A 135 -9.68 -7.59 -8.84
CA SER A 135 -9.33 -8.50 -7.75
C SER A 135 -9.98 -8.06 -6.42
N VAL A 136 -10.30 -9.02 -5.57
CA VAL A 136 -10.84 -8.76 -4.23
C VAL A 136 -9.96 -7.78 -3.45
N SER A 137 -8.63 -7.88 -3.56
CA SER A 137 -7.68 -6.97 -2.91
C SER A 137 -7.81 -5.52 -3.41
N THR A 138 -8.01 -5.34 -4.72
CA THR A 138 -8.26 -4.01 -5.31
C THR A 138 -9.58 -3.42 -4.82
N VAL A 139 -10.65 -4.22 -4.80
CA VAL A 139 -11.96 -3.77 -4.31
C VAL A 139 -11.93 -3.40 -2.83
N ARG A 140 -11.23 -4.19 -2.01
CA ARG A 140 -11.00 -3.84 -0.58
C ARG A 140 -10.23 -2.51 -0.45
N ARG A 141 -9.28 -2.25 -1.33
CA ARG A 141 -8.53 -0.99 -1.34
C ARG A 141 -9.41 0.18 -1.76
N ILE A 142 -10.28 0.03 -2.76
CA ILE A 142 -11.29 1.04 -3.15
C ILE A 142 -12.15 1.42 -1.94
N ARG A 143 -12.70 0.43 -1.23
CA ARG A 143 -13.47 0.66 0.00
C ARG A 143 -12.66 1.42 1.06
N SER A 144 -11.40 1.01 1.28
CA SER A 144 -10.52 1.63 2.27
C SER A 144 -10.23 3.10 1.94
N VAL A 145 -9.98 3.43 0.66
CA VAL A 145 -9.76 4.81 0.20
C VAL A 145 -11.01 5.66 0.42
N LEU A 146 -12.19 5.15 0.05
CA LEU A 146 -13.45 5.85 0.28
C LEU A 146 -13.71 6.06 1.77
N ALA A 147 -13.47 5.04 2.60
CA ALA A 147 -13.64 5.15 4.05
C ALA A 147 -12.70 6.20 4.66
N GLN A 148 -11.44 6.25 4.24
CA GLN A 148 -10.49 7.25 4.72
C GLN A 148 -10.89 8.69 4.32
N ALA A 149 -11.38 8.89 3.11
CA ALA A 149 -11.86 10.20 2.68
C ALA A 149 -13.12 10.63 3.46
N LEU A 150 -14.06 9.72 3.71
CA LEU A 150 -15.27 10.00 4.49
C LEU A 150 -14.99 10.21 5.99
N GLU A 151 -13.88 9.67 6.50
CA GLU A 151 -13.47 9.88 7.89
C GLU A 151 -13.21 11.35 8.20
N VAL A 152 -12.69 12.09 7.22
CA VAL A 152 -12.52 13.55 7.34
C VAL A 152 -13.84 14.25 7.65
N CYS A 153 -14.91 13.86 6.94
CA CYS A 153 -16.24 14.40 7.16
C CYS A 153 -16.84 13.96 8.49
N LEU A 154 -16.36 12.88 9.06
CA LEU A 154 -16.77 12.42 10.39
C LEU A 154 -16.07 13.25 11.48
N VAL A 155 -14.77 13.49 11.30
CA VAL A 155 -13.95 14.30 12.22
C VAL A 155 -14.39 15.78 12.23
N ASP A 156 -14.69 16.36 11.05
CA ASP A 156 -15.18 17.75 10.95
C ASP A 156 -16.68 17.89 11.31
N GLY A 157 -17.34 16.80 11.71
CA GLY A 157 -18.74 16.79 12.13
C GLY A 157 -19.75 16.91 10.99
N SER A 158 -19.30 16.92 9.73
CA SER A 158 -20.19 17.04 8.56
C SER A 158 -20.94 15.75 8.24
N LEU A 159 -20.46 14.60 8.71
CA LEU A 159 -21.17 13.32 8.70
C LEU A 159 -21.33 12.77 10.14
N THR A 160 -22.42 12.05 10.39
CA THR A 160 -22.64 11.33 11.65
C THR A 160 -22.18 9.88 11.60
N ARG A 161 -21.93 9.33 10.42
CA ARG A 161 -21.49 7.94 10.22
C ARG A 161 -20.74 7.79 8.91
N ASN A 162 -19.74 6.92 8.91
CA ASN A 162 -18.96 6.56 7.74
C ASN A 162 -19.58 5.34 7.04
N VAL A 163 -20.35 5.58 5.98
CA VAL A 163 -21.06 4.53 5.25
C VAL A 163 -20.14 3.51 4.59
N ALA A 164 -18.94 3.93 4.17
CA ALA A 164 -17.96 3.01 3.61
C ALA A 164 -17.31 2.11 4.68
N ALA A 165 -17.12 2.61 5.89
CA ALA A 165 -16.64 1.79 7.01
C ALA A 165 -17.70 0.76 7.44
N LEU A 166 -18.98 1.10 7.37
CA LEU A 166 -20.11 0.20 7.68
C LEU A 166 -20.36 -0.85 6.58
N THR A 167 -19.86 -0.63 5.36
CA THR A 167 -20.04 -1.59 4.26
C THR A 167 -19.11 -2.79 4.44
N SER A 168 -19.64 -4.01 4.29
CA SER A 168 -18.84 -5.23 4.36
C SER A 168 -17.81 -5.29 3.23
N ALA A 169 -16.55 -5.54 3.58
CA ALA A 169 -15.52 -5.77 2.59
C ALA A 169 -15.63 -7.20 2.04
N PRO A 170 -15.39 -7.42 0.73
CA PRO A 170 -15.34 -8.77 0.17
C PRO A 170 -14.29 -9.62 0.91
N LYS A 171 -14.63 -10.87 1.22
CA LYS A 171 -13.67 -11.81 1.83
C LYS A 171 -12.58 -12.13 0.82
N ALA A 172 -11.32 -11.86 1.15
CA ALA A 172 -10.20 -12.38 0.38
C ALA A 172 -10.01 -13.84 0.79
N ALA A 173 -9.99 -14.75 -0.18
CA ALA A 173 -9.35 -16.03 0.04
C ALA A 173 -7.87 -15.75 0.32
N GLY A 174 -7.35 -16.23 1.44
CA GLY A 174 -5.93 -16.10 1.75
C GLY A 174 -5.14 -16.77 0.64
N THR A 175 -4.56 -16.00 -0.28
CA THR A 175 -3.59 -16.54 -1.23
C THR A 175 -2.27 -16.60 -0.50
N GLU A 176 -1.88 -17.81 -0.07
CA GLU A 176 -0.51 -18.07 0.36
C GLU A 176 0.42 -17.68 -0.80
N GLY A 177 1.44 -16.88 -0.49
CA GLY A 177 2.45 -16.52 -1.49
C GLY A 177 3.15 -17.79 -1.97
N ARG A 178 3.21 -18.01 -3.28
CA ARG A 178 3.91 -19.15 -3.85
C ARG A 178 5.39 -19.10 -3.48
N THR A 179 5.94 -20.24 -3.11
CA THR A 179 7.35 -20.42 -2.77
C THR A 179 7.97 -21.52 -3.62
N LEU A 180 9.24 -21.35 -3.99
CA LEU A 180 10.00 -22.35 -4.72
C LEU A 180 10.39 -23.50 -3.78
N THR A 181 10.19 -24.74 -4.23
CA THR A 181 10.83 -25.89 -3.61
C THR A 181 12.34 -25.89 -3.92
N HIS A 182 13.14 -26.65 -3.17
CA HIS A 182 14.59 -26.79 -3.44
C HIS A 182 14.89 -27.20 -4.89
N ALA A 183 14.12 -28.15 -5.43
CA ALA A 183 14.28 -28.59 -6.82
C ALA A 183 13.94 -27.49 -7.84
N GLN A 184 12.91 -26.68 -7.56
CA GLN A 184 12.54 -25.55 -8.38
C GLN A 184 13.58 -24.43 -8.31
N ALA A 185 14.10 -24.13 -7.12
CA ALA A 185 15.17 -23.16 -6.92
C ALA A 185 16.44 -23.57 -7.70
N LYS A 186 16.87 -24.83 -7.64
CA LYS A 186 18.00 -25.35 -8.42
C LYS A 186 17.78 -25.20 -9.93
N ARG A 187 16.58 -25.50 -10.44
CA ARG A 187 16.24 -25.28 -11.87
C ARG A 187 16.31 -23.82 -12.26
N LEU A 188 15.79 -22.94 -11.42
CA LEU A 188 15.87 -21.49 -11.66
C LEU A 188 17.32 -21.02 -11.69
N LEU A 189 18.16 -21.43 -10.72
CA LEU A 189 19.57 -21.08 -10.69
C LEU A 189 20.29 -21.47 -11.97
N LYS A 190 20.02 -22.67 -12.49
CA LYS A 190 20.61 -23.13 -13.76
C LYS A 190 20.22 -22.25 -14.95
N GLU A 191 18.98 -21.82 -15.05
CA GLU A 191 18.53 -20.91 -16.13
C GLU A 191 19.05 -19.46 -15.98
N LEU A 192 19.49 -19.10 -14.77
CA LEU A 192 20.08 -17.81 -14.47
C LEU A 192 21.59 -17.76 -14.79
N GLU A 193 22.25 -18.91 -14.93
CA GLU A 193 23.66 -18.99 -15.33
C GLU A 193 23.89 -18.34 -16.69
N GLY A 194 24.84 -17.42 -16.78
CA GLY A 194 25.13 -16.67 -18.01
C GLY A 194 24.08 -15.65 -18.45
N HIS A 195 22.93 -15.57 -17.76
CA HIS A 195 21.92 -14.57 -18.10
C HIS A 195 22.31 -13.20 -17.58
N ARG A 196 22.13 -12.14 -18.40
CA ARG A 196 22.48 -10.76 -18.05
C ARG A 196 21.93 -10.27 -16.70
N LEU A 197 20.70 -10.65 -16.36
CA LEU A 197 20.06 -10.35 -15.07
C LEU A 197 20.19 -11.48 -14.05
N GLY A 198 20.98 -12.51 -14.32
CA GLY A 198 21.15 -13.67 -13.45
C GLY A 198 21.60 -13.28 -12.05
N ALA A 199 22.64 -12.45 -11.97
CA ALA A 199 23.18 -11.95 -10.72
C ALA A 199 22.12 -11.22 -9.87
N LEU A 200 21.26 -10.41 -10.49
CA LEU A 200 20.16 -9.73 -9.81
C LEU A 200 19.19 -10.69 -9.13
N PHE A 201 18.72 -11.70 -9.87
CA PHE A 201 17.72 -12.63 -9.33
C PHE A 201 18.31 -13.62 -8.33
N ILE A 202 19.57 -14.02 -8.51
CA ILE A 202 20.30 -14.84 -7.53
C ILE A 202 20.49 -14.08 -6.22
N VAL A 203 20.91 -12.81 -6.28
CA VAL A 203 20.99 -11.95 -5.08
C VAL A 203 19.63 -11.82 -4.40
N MET A 204 18.56 -11.58 -5.17
CA MET A 204 17.20 -11.47 -4.60
C MET A 204 16.76 -12.77 -3.91
N LEU A 205 17.03 -13.93 -4.51
CA LEU A 205 16.65 -15.22 -3.94
C LEU A 205 17.49 -15.55 -2.69
N SER A 206 18.79 -15.26 -2.71
CA SER A 206 19.71 -15.60 -1.61
C SER A 206 19.57 -14.67 -0.39
N THR A 207 19.16 -13.41 -0.59
CA THR A 207 19.12 -12.39 0.45
C THR A 207 17.70 -11.96 0.84
N GLY A 208 16.69 -12.36 0.06
CA GLY A 208 15.31 -11.94 0.27
C GLY A 208 15.06 -10.45 0.04
N LEU A 209 15.95 -9.72 -0.65
CA LEU A 209 15.76 -8.32 -0.99
C LEU A 209 14.49 -8.09 -1.79
N ARG A 210 13.77 -7.00 -1.50
CA ARG A 210 12.66 -6.55 -2.35
C ARG A 210 13.21 -6.13 -3.70
N ARG A 211 12.45 -6.34 -4.78
CA ARG A 211 12.88 -5.94 -6.14
C ARG A 211 13.40 -4.49 -6.19
N GLY A 212 12.68 -3.56 -5.58
CA GLY A 212 13.11 -2.15 -5.56
C GLY A 212 14.40 -1.92 -4.76
N GLU A 213 14.65 -2.68 -3.69
CA GLU A 213 15.88 -2.63 -2.91
C GLU A 213 17.06 -3.16 -3.74
N ALA A 214 16.89 -4.32 -4.39
CA ALA A 214 17.91 -4.89 -5.26
C ALA A 214 18.26 -3.98 -6.45
N LEU A 215 17.25 -3.37 -7.09
CA LEU A 215 17.44 -2.43 -8.19
C LEU A 215 18.06 -1.10 -7.75
N GLY A 216 17.87 -0.71 -6.50
CA GLY A 216 18.45 0.50 -5.91
C GLY A 216 19.82 0.29 -5.29
N LEU A 217 20.36 -0.93 -5.30
CA LEU A 217 21.64 -1.26 -4.70
C LEU A 217 22.79 -0.63 -5.49
N ARG A 218 23.72 0.05 -4.81
CA ARG A 218 24.94 0.62 -5.37
C ARG A 218 26.18 -0.15 -4.91
N TRP A 219 27.27 -0.04 -5.65
CA TRP A 219 28.52 -0.68 -5.26
C TRP A 219 29.06 -0.18 -3.91
N ASP A 220 28.76 1.06 -3.52
CA ASP A 220 29.11 1.62 -2.21
C ASP A 220 28.33 0.98 -1.05
N ASP A 221 27.27 0.25 -1.38
CA ASP A 221 26.46 -0.49 -0.39
C ASP A 221 26.92 -1.94 -0.23
N VAL A 222 27.92 -2.39 -1.01
CA VAL A 222 28.38 -3.79 -1.08
C VAL A 222 29.82 -3.92 -0.60
N ASP A 223 30.02 -4.53 0.56
CA ASP A 223 31.34 -4.89 1.04
C ASP A 223 31.61 -6.38 0.77
N LEU A 224 32.28 -6.65 -0.34
CA LEU A 224 32.63 -8.02 -0.77
C LEU A 224 33.68 -8.68 0.14
N ARG A 225 34.47 -7.92 0.90
CA ARG A 225 35.46 -8.47 1.85
C ARG A 225 34.74 -8.93 3.14
N LYS A 226 33.87 -8.08 3.68
CA LYS A 226 33.03 -8.42 4.85
C LYS A 226 31.85 -9.33 4.48
N ARG A 227 31.60 -9.54 3.18
CA ARG A 227 30.46 -10.31 2.66
C ARG A 227 29.11 -9.78 3.10
N VAL A 228 28.93 -8.47 3.03
CA VAL A 228 27.72 -7.79 3.52
C VAL A 228 27.20 -6.84 2.45
N VAL A 229 25.88 -6.74 2.36
CA VAL A 229 25.17 -5.71 1.62
C VAL A 229 24.33 -4.88 2.59
N VAL A 230 24.39 -3.55 2.46
CA VAL A 230 23.62 -2.61 3.26
C VAL A 230 22.46 -2.07 2.42
N VAL A 231 21.23 -2.33 2.86
CA VAL A 231 20.02 -1.86 2.15
C VAL A 231 19.71 -0.44 2.59
N ARG A 232 20.11 0.55 1.80
CA ARG A 232 19.88 1.99 2.11
C ARG A 232 18.78 2.61 1.29
N ARG A 233 18.54 2.11 0.09
CA ARG A 233 17.63 2.74 -0.88
C ARG A 233 16.83 1.72 -1.69
N GLN A 234 15.84 2.22 -2.39
CA GLN A 234 15.03 1.45 -3.32
C GLN A 234 14.79 2.25 -4.60
N LEU A 235 14.83 1.59 -5.74
CA LEU A 235 14.43 2.15 -7.03
C LEU A 235 12.95 1.88 -7.27
N ARG A 236 12.21 2.92 -7.63
CA ARG A 236 10.76 2.84 -7.94
C ARG A 236 10.47 3.60 -9.22
N ARG A 237 9.38 3.23 -9.88
CA ARG A 237 8.81 4.00 -10.98
C ARG A 237 7.60 4.79 -10.46
N ILE A 238 7.68 6.11 -10.54
CA ILE A 238 6.66 7.05 -10.05
C ILE A 238 6.41 8.08 -11.15
N GLY A 239 5.17 8.30 -11.55
CA GLY A 239 4.83 9.26 -12.59
C GLY A 239 5.55 9.03 -13.92
N GLY A 240 5.89 7.77 -14.24
CA GLY A 240 6.65 7.45 -15.46
C GLY A 240 8.18 7.53 -15.30
N GLN A 241 8.71 8.12 -14.24
CA GLN A 241 10.13 8.30 -13.98
C GLN A 241 10.69 7.25 -13.02
N LEU A 242 11.97 6.91 -13.16
CA LEU A 242 12.72 6.07 -12.24
C LEU A 242 13.30 6.95 -11.12
N ILE A 243 12.88 6.72 -9.90
CA ILE A 243 13.26 7.52 -8.74
C ILE A 243 13.87 6.61 -7.68
N THR A 244 15.06 6.98 -7.20
CA THR A 244 15.70 6.34 -6.06
C THR A 244 15.23 7.05 -4.78
N ARG A 245 14.78 6.28 -3.80
CA ARG A 245 14.41 6.78 -2.47
C ARG A 245 15.10 5.98 -1.38
N GLU A 246 15.43 6.64 -0.30
CA GLU A 246 15.89 5.96 0.91
C GLU A 246 14.78 5.06 1.47
N VAL A 247 15.19 3.93 2.07
CA VAL A 247 14.25 3.04 2.73
C VAL A 247 13.82 3.65 4.07
N LYS A 248 12.51 3.69 4.33
CA LYS A 248 11.95 4.27 5.54
C LYS A 248 12.00 3.32 6.72
N GLY A 249 12.44 3.84 7.88
CA GLY A 249 12.38 3.17 9.19
C GLY A 249 13.64 2.40 9.56
N ARG A 250 13.91 2.30 10.87
CA ARG A 250 15.10 1.63 11.47
C ARG A 250 15.31 0.20 10.98
N LYS A 251 14.23 -0.56 10.72
CA LYS A 251 14.30 -1.96 10.25
C LYS A 251 14.46 -2.11 8.73
N SER A 252 14.23 -1.05 7.97
CA SER A 252 14.38 -1.10 6.50
C SER A 252 15.82 -0.84 6.07
N GLY A 253 16.57 -0.01 6.80
CA GLY A 253 18.03 0.14 6.65
C GLY A 253 18.72 -0.98 7.43
N ARG A 254 18.99 -2.10 6.75
CA ARG A 254 19.56 -3.30 7.34
C ARG A 254 20.77 -3.78 6.58
N SER A 255 21.64 -4.50 7.27
CA SER A 255 22.72 -5.28 6.67
C SER A 255 22.27 -6.73 6.46
N VAL A 256 22.64 -7.31 5.32
CA VAL A 256 22.35 -8.69 4.97
C VAL A 256 23.65 -9.37 4.56
N ASP A 257 23.95 -10.51 5.18
CA ASP A 257 25.12 -11.32 4.86
C ASP A 257 24.98 -12.02 3.50
N LEU A 258 26.09 -12.05 2.76
CA LEU A 258 26.16 -12.68 1.45
C LEU A 258 26.79 -14.06 1.56
N PRO A 259 26.12 -15.12 1.07
CA PRO A 259 26.76 -16.44 0.91
C PRO A 259 27.99 -16.37 0.01
N ALA A 260 29.02 -17.17 0.28
CA ALA A 260 30.28 -17.15 -0.48
C ALA A 260 30.09 -17.27 -2.00
N PRO A 261 29.20 -18.14 -2.54
CA PRO A 261 28.93 -18.19 -3.98
C PRO A 261 28.36 -16.88 -4.54
N VAL A 262 27.55 -16.15 -3.77
CA VAL A 262 26.98 -14.85 -4.18
C VAL A 262 28.06 -13.76 -4.21
N VAL A 263 29.02 -13.82 -3.30
CA VAL A 263 30.17 -12.90 -3.31
C VAL A 263 30.99 -13.09 -4.59
N GLN A 264 31.27 -14.35 -4.98
CA GLN A 264 31.98 -14.63 -6.22
C GLN A 264 31.18 -14.16 -7.45
N LEU A 265 29.89 -14.46 -7.51
CA LEU A 265 28.98 -13.99 -8.54
C LEU A 265 29.02 -12.46 -8.70
N LEU A 266 29.02 -11.72 -7.59
CA LEU A 266 29.08 -10.24 -7.61
C LEU A 266 30.45 -9.74 -8.07
N LYS A 267 31.55 -10.42 -7.78
CA LYS A 267 32.87 -10.10 -8.32
C LYS A 267 32.89 -10.25 -9.83
N ASP A 268 32.39 -11.37 -10.33
CA ASP A 268 32.33 -11.66 -11.77
C ASP A 268 31.42 -10.66 -12.48
N HIS A 269 30.27 -10.34 -11.86
CA HIS A 269 29.35 -9.33 -12.34
C HIS A 269 30.01 -7.93 -12.43
N ARG A 270 30.79 -7.55 -11.42
CA ARG A 270 31.55 -6.27 -11.43
C ARG A 270 32.56 -6.21 -12.55
N THR A 271 33.26 -7.31 -12.80
CA THR A 271 34.20 -7.43 -13.91
C THR A 271 33.50 -7.30 -15.28
N ALA A 272 32.39 -8.03 -15.46
CA ALA A 272 31.58 -7.94 -16.67
C ALA A 272 30.99 -6.54 -16.88
N GLN A 273 30.56 -5.87 -15.82
CA GLN A 273 30.06 -4.48 -15.88
C GLN A 273 31.17 -3.49 -16.27
N ALA A 274 32.39 -3.69 -15.76
CA ALA A 274 33.55 -2.86 -16.15
C ALA A 274 33.90 -3.06 -17.63
N ALA A 275 33.85 -4.28 -18.14
CA ALA A 275 34.06 -4.55 -19.57
C ALA A 275 32.96 -3.90 -20.43
N ALA A 276 31.71 -3.98 -20.04
CA ALA A 276 30.60 -3.31 -20.72
C ALA A 276 30.76 -1.78 -20.74
N ARG A 277 31.26 -1.20 -19.64
CA ARG A 277 31.59 0.24 -19.56
C ARG A 277 32.62 0.63 -20.59
N THR A 278 33.73 -0.10 -20.69
CA THR A 278 34.76 0.16 -21.65
C THR A 278 34.27 0.01 -23.09
N GLY A 279 33.42 -1.01 -23.35
CA GLY A 279 32.87 -1.26 -24.70
C GLY A 279 31.72 -0.34 -25.10
N SER A 280 31.27 0.56 -24.23
CA SER A 280 30.09 1.43 -24.48
C SER A 280 30.40 2.66 -25.36
N ASN A 281 31.65 2.86 -25.78
CA ASN A 281 32.07 3.99 -26.62
C ASN A 281 31.62 5.37 -26.08
N GLY A 282 31.70 5.58 -24.77
CA GLY A 282 31.31 6.84 -24.10
C GLY A 282 29.83 7.00 -23.80
N LEU A 283 28.99 6.02 -24.12
CA LEU A 283 27.56 6.04 -23.84
C LEU A 283 27.21 5.53 -22.41
N TRP A 284 28.23 5.24 -21.61
CA TRP A 284 28.03 4.75 -20.25
C TRP A 284 27.58 5.83 -19.29
N GLU A 285 26.46 5.57 -18.56
CA GLU A 285 26.00 6.40 -17.47
C GLU A 285 26.59 5.94 -16.14
N GLU A 286 27.29 6.83 -15.43
CA GLU A 286 27.92 6.56 -14.12
C GLU A 286 26.88 6.58 -12.99
N SER A 287 25.92 5.69 -13.04
CA SER A 287 24.84 5.63 -12.04
C SER A 287 25.28 5.05 -10.70
N GLY A 288 26.39 4.30 -10.68
CA GLY A 288 26.88 3.59 -9.49
C GLY A 288 26.07 2.37 -9.06
N PHE A 289 24.99 2.02 -9.77
CA PHE A 289 24.18 0.84 -9.44
C PHE A 289 24.93 -0.47 -9.70
N VAL A 290 24.67 -1.48 -8.85
CA VAL A 290 25.15 -2.84 -9.04
C VAL A 290 24.54 -3.44 -10.30
N PHE A 291 23.23 -3.29 -10.49
CA PHE A 291 22.50 -3.85 -11.63
C PHE A 291 22.02 -2.75 -12.56
N THR A 292 22.54 -2.74 -13.78
CA THR A 292 22.31 -1.68 -14.77
C THR A 292 21.83 -2.22 -16.11
N THR A 293 21.39 -1.33 -16.98
CA THR A 293 21.31 -1.59 -18.42
C THR A 293 22.70 -1.81 -19.02
N GLN A 294 22.79 -2.16 -20.28
CA GLN A 294 24.05 -2.26 -21.00
C GLN A 294 24.80 -0.92 -21.12
N TYR A 295 24.14 0.19 -20.83
CA TYR A 295 24.70 1.54 -20.84
C TYR A 295 24.88 2.14 -19.45
N GLY A 296 24.83 1.35 -18.38
CA GLY A 296 25.07 1.84 -17.02
C GLY A 296 23.87 2.49 -16.33
N SER A 297 22.77 2.73 -17.03
CA SER A 297 21.57 3.36 -16.46
C SER A 297 20.75 2.42 -15.59
N ALA A 298 19.84 2.99 -14.81
CA ALA A 298 18.92 2.24 -13.93
C ALA A 298 18.02 1.28 -14.72
N LEU A 299 17.80 0.08 -14.18
CA LEU A 299 16.88 -0.90 -14.75
C LEU A 299 15.42 -0.54 -14.47
N ASP A 300 14.57 -0.53 -15.50
CA ASP A 300 13.12 -0.36 -15.31
C ASP A 300 12.51 -1.60 -14.63
N PRO A 301 11.84 -1.44 -13.47
CA PRO A 301 11.21 -2.56 -12.76
C PRO A 301 10.18 -3.35 -13.60
N ARG A 302 9.56 -2.72 -14.62
CA ARG A 302 8.61 -3.41 -15.52
C ARG A 302 9.34 -4.37 -16.47
N ASN A 303 10.46 -3.92 -17.04
CA ASN A 303 11.28 -4.76 -17.91
C ASN A 303 11.87 -5.94 -17.13
N VAL A 304 12.43 -5.66 -15.93
CA VAL A 304 12.93 -6.72 -15.03
C VAL A 304 11.84 -7.75 -14.70
N HIS A 305 10.61 -7.31 -14.49
CA HIS A 305 9.49 -8.24 -14.25
C HIS A 305 9.22 -9.13 -15.46
N ARG A 306 9.18 -8.56 -16.66
CA ARG A 306 8.93 -9.29 -17.90
C ARG A 306 10.05 -10.30 -18.19
N ASP A 307 11.31 -9.87 -18.03
CA ASP A 307 12.47 -10.75 -18.21
C ASP A 307 12.44 -11.93 -17.23
N PHE A 308 12.11 -11.67 -15.96
CA PHE A 308 11.95 -12.72 -14.95
C PHE A 308 10.86 -13.73 -15.32
N GLN A 309 9.71 -13.28 -15.81
CA GLN A 309 8.65 -14.19 -16.25
C GLN A 309 9.14 -15.10 -17.40
N THR A 310 9.87 -14.54 -18.36
CA THR A 310 10.45 -15.31 -19.48
C THR A 310 11.43 -16.38 -18.97
N ILE A 311 12.30 -16.03 -18.01
CA ILE A 311 13.24 -16.96 -17.39
C ILE A 311 12.49 -18.09 -16.65
N CYS A 312 11.49 -17.75 -15.86
CA CYS A 312 10.70 -18.74 -15.12
C CYS A 312 9.97 -19.73 -16.04
N VAL A 313 9.45 -19.25 -17.19
CA VAL A 313 8.84 -20.12 -18.19
C VAL A 313 9.88 -21.08 -18.80
N LYS A 314 11.08 -20.60 -19.13
CA LYS A 314 12.20 -21.45 -19.61
C LYS A 314 12.61 -22.50 -18.57
N ALA A 315 12.66 -22.10 -17.30
CA ALA A 315 12.91 -23.01 -16.18
C ALA A 315 11.77 -24.01 -15.90
N LYS A 316 10.70 -24.00 -16.71
CA LYS A 316 9.49 -24.82 -16.53
C LYS A 316 8.80 -24.62 -15.16
N LEU A 317 8.85 -23.38 -14.66
CA LEU A 317 8.20 -22.99 -13.42
C LEU A 317 6.84 -22.33 -13.64
N GLY A 318 6.53 -21.91 -14.88
CA GLY A 318 5.37 -21.10 -15.22
C GLY A 318 5.59 -19.61 -14.94
N LYS A 319 4.49 -18.85 -14.82
CA LYS A 319 4.59 -17.41 -14.58
C LYS A 319 4.82 -17.11 -13.09
N TRP A 320 5.91 -16.43 -12.79
CA TRP A 320 6.31 -16.00 -11.44
C TRP A 320 6.51 -14.49 -11.40
N HIS A 321 6.32 -13.92 -10.22
CA HIS A 321 6.59 -12.52 -9.94
C HIS A 321 7.92 -12.38 -9.16
N PRO A 322 8.79 -11.38 -9.43
CA PRO A 322 10.05 -11.23 -8.70
C PRO A 322 9.92 -11.14 -7.17
N HIS A 323 8.77 -10.70 -6.67
CA HIS A 323 8.51 -10.66 -5.22
C HIS A 323 8.37 -12.06 -4.60
N GLU A 324 8.00 -13.06 -5.40
CA GLU A 324 7.91 -14.46 -4.94
C GLU A 324 9.29 -15.07 -4.67
N LEU A 325 10.39 -14.49 -5.21
CA LEU A 325 11.76 -14.85 -4.82
C LEU A 325 12.02 -14.56 -3.34
N ARG A 326 11.51 -13.44 -2.83
CA ARG A 326 11.63 -13.10 -1.42
C ARG A 326 10.80 -14.05 -0.55
N HIS A 327 9.61 -14.44 -0.99
CA HIS A 327 8.81 -15.46 -0.32
C HIS A 327 9.56 -16.80 -0.32
N SER A 328 10.18 -17.17 -1.44
CA SER A 328 10.98 -18.37 -1.57
C SER A 328 12.22 -18.35 -0.67
N ALA A 329 12.93 -17.22 -0.60
CA ALA A 329 14.07 -17.04 0.31
C ALA A 329 13.67 -17.28 1.77
N ALA A 330 12.55 -16.70 2.22
CA ALA A 330 12.05 -16.90 3.57
C ALA A 330 11.67 -18.37 3.84
N SER A 331 10.92 -18.98 2.92
CA SER A 331 10.50 -20.37 3.04
C SER A 331 11.67 -21.33 3.07
N LEU A 332 12.68 -21.12 2.21
CA LEU A 332 13.88 -21.94 2.16
C LEU A 332 14.72 -21.80 3.45
N MET A 333 14.93 -20.57 3.95
CA MET A 333 15.63 -20.35 5.22
C MET A 333 14.93 -21.04 6.39
N LEU A 334 13.61 -20.95 6.47
CA LEU A 334 12.83 -21.60 7.53
C LEU A 334 12.86 -23.13 7.41
N ALA A 335 12.85 -23.68 6.19
CA ALA A 335 12.97 -25.11 5.94
C ALA A 335 14.35 -25.65 6.35
N GLU A 336 15.40 -24.84 6.25
CA GLU A 336 16.76 -25.14 6.73
C GLU A 336 16.95 -24.86 8.25
N GLY A 337 15.87 -24.60 8.98
CA GLY A 337 15.92 -24.44 10.44
C GLY A 337 16.34 -23.04 10.92
N VAL A 338 16.48 -22.05 10.06
CA VAL A 338 16.82 -20.68 10.49
C VAL A 338 15.69 -20.13 11.36
N PRO A 339 15.99 -19.60 12.56
CA PRO A 339 14.96 -19.06 13.46
C PRO A 339 14.10 -17.96 12.80
N LEU A 340 12.80 -17.99 13.05
CA LEU A 340 11.82 -17.05 12.47
C LEU A 340 12.21 -15.58 12.69
N GLN A 341 12.76 -15.25 13.86
CA GLN A 341 13.23 -13.89 14.17
C GLN A 341 14.36 -13.47 13.24
N VAL A 342 15.35 -14.35 13.00
CA VAL A 342 16.49 -14.07 12.11
C VAL A 342 16.00 -13.85 10.68
N VAL A 343 15.08 -14.71 10.20
CA VAL A 343 14.46 -14.53 8.88
C VAL A 343 13.71 -13.21 8.78
N SER A 344 12.93 -12.85 9.82
CA SER A 344 12.23 -11.56 9.90
C SER A 344 13.18 -10.37 9.80
N ASP A 345 14.32 -10.42 10.48
CA ASP A 345 15.33 -9.36 10.51
C ASP A 345 16.08 -9.26 9.16
N ILE A 346 16.48 -10.38 8.56
CA ILE A 346 17.07 -10.43 7.20
C ILE A 346 16.12 -9.81 6.19
N LEU A 347 14.84 -10.17 6.25
CA LEU A 347 13.83 -9.61 5.36
C LEU A 347 13.51 -8.13 5.65
N GLY A 348 13.76 -7.64 6.86
CA GLY A 348 13.37 -6.30 7.29
C GLY A 348 11.86 -6.13 7.36
N HIS A 349 11.18 -7.06 8.01
CA HIS A 349 9.77 -6.92 8.36
C HIS A 349 9.62 -6.02 9.59
N SER A 350 8.64 -5.13 9.57
CA SER A 350 8.35 -4.23 10.70
C SER A 350 7.89 -4.98 11.95
N SER A 351 7.31 -6.18 11.76
CA SER A 351 6.88 -7.08 12.83
C SER A 351 7.14 -8.53 12.44
N ILE A 352 7.59 -9.33 13.40
CA ILE A 352 7.75 -10.79 13.25
C ILE A 352 6.42 -11.47 12.87
N ARG A 353 5.30 -10.89 13.26
CA ARG A 353 3.97 -11.37 12.93
C ARG A 353 3.75 -11.51 11.42
N ILE A 354 4.30 -10.58 10.64
CA ILE A 354 4.23 -10.66 9.17
C ILE A 354 4.89 -11.94 8.66
N THR A 355 6.04 -12.32 9.22
CA THR A 355 6.74 -13.55 8.86
C THR A 355 5.97 -14.78 9.35
N ALA A 356 5.46 -14.75 10.57
CA ALA A 356 4.69 -15.85 11.15
C ALA A 356 3.36 -16.11 10.41
N ASP A 357 2.62 -15.07 10.06
CA ASP A 357 1.34 -15.19 9.36
C ASP A 357 1.50 -15.75 7.94
N VAL A 358 2.62 -15.43 7.26
CA VAL A 358 2.87 -15.87 5.88
C VAL A 358 3.51 -17.25 5.82
N TYR A 359 4.41 -17.58 6.77
CA TYR A 359 5.26 -18.78 6.68
C TYR A 359 5.06 -19.77 7.82
N GLY A 360 4.11 -19.55 8.73
CA GLY A 360 3.87 -20.42 9.89
C GLY A 360 3.60 -21.88 9.54
N HIS A 361 3.06 -22.15 8.35
CA HIS A 361 2.82 -23.51 7.85
C HIS A 361 4.11 -24.28 7.57
N VAL A 362 5.23 -23.63 7.24
CA VAL A 362 6.54 -24.25 6.98
C VAL A 362 7.16 -24.78 8.29
N LEU A 363 6.71 -24.31 9.45
CA LEU A 363 7.25 -24.69 10.77
C LEU A 363 6.69 -26.02 11.31
N GLN A 364 5.84 -26.74 10.60
CA GLN A 364 5.27 -28.01 11.04
C GLN A 364 6.33 -29.11 11.38
N PRO A 365 7.42 -29.30 10.58
CA PRO A 365 8.48 -30.23 10.94
C PRO A 365 9.18 -29.87 12.26
N GLN A 366 9.43 -28.58 12.50
CA GLN A 366 10.08 -28.09 13.71
C GLN A 366 9.26 -28.34 14.99
N ARG A 367 7.92 -28.40 14.90
CA ARG A 367 7.06 -28.77 16.04
C ARG A 367 7.30 -30.22 16.50
N ARG A 368 7.50 -31.12 15.53
CA ARG A 368 7.82 -32.53 15.85
C ARG A 368 9.20 -32.67 16.47
N GLU A 369 10.16 -31.89 15.97
CA GLU A 369 11.53 -31.84 16.49
C GLU A 369 11.57 -31.27 17.91
N ALA A 370 10.83 -30.21 18.18
CA ALA A 370 10.65 -29.67 19.52
C ALA A 370 10.04 -30.70 20.50
N ALA A 371 9.04 -31.46 20.05
CA ALA A 371 8.47 -32.54 20.86
C ALA A 371 9.49 -33.65 21.15
N ARG A 372 10.33 -34.03 20.19
CA ARG A 372 11.44 -34.98 20.39
C ARG A 372 12.51 -34.46 21.36
N ALA A 373 12.87 -33.16 21.20
CA ALA A 373 13.84 -32.51 22.08
C ALA A 373 13.32 -32.49 23.53
N MET A 374 12.03 -32.19 23.75
CA MET A 374 11.40 -32.24 25.07
C MET A 374 11.40 -33.66 25.63
N ALA A 375 11.12 -34.68 24.80
CA ALA A 375 11.16 -36.05 25.26
C ALA A 375 12.57 -36.44 25.70
N GLY A 376 13.63 -36.09 24.94
CA GLY A 376 15.02 -36.31 25.32
C GLY A 376 15.44 -35.54 26.58
N ALA A 377 14.94 -34.31 26.77
CA ALA A 377 15.30 -33.52 27.94
C ALA A 377 14.61 -34.00 29.23
N LEU A 378 13.42 -34.61 29.14
CA LEU A 378 12.65 -34.99 30.33
C LEU A 378 12.72 -36.50 30.67
N TRP A 379 12.97 -37.36 29.69
CA TRP A 379 12.92 -38.84 29.85
C TRP A 379 14.13 -39.55 29.22
N GLY A 380 15.07 -38.80 28.60
CA GLY A 380 16.28 -39.34 27.96
C GLY A 380 17.54 -39.22 28.85
#